data_d34fdd578d47ead1907a9b05d1118f32
#
_entry.id   d34fdd578d47ead1907a9b05d1118f32
#
_cell.length_a   1.000
_cell.length_b   1.000
_cell.length_c   1.000
_cell.angle_alpha   90.00
_cell.angle_beta   90.00
_cell.angle_gamma   90.00
#
_symmetry.space_group_name_H-M   'P 1'
#
loop_
_entity.id
_entity.type
_entity.pdbx_description
1 polymer ?
#
loop_
_entity_poly.entity_id
_entity_poly.type
_entity_poly.pdbx_seq_one_letter_code
_entity_poly.pdbx_strand_id
1 'polypeptide(L)'
;MNSIVILCNGLFPTEPYPLYLLDSAEGVVCCDGALVKFLEHAPERMPLAVVGDLDSLPEELRIRYSHILFPVAEQDDNDQTKALRWVLQNHPEVSEIVFLGATGLREDHTIGNLGLLMDYPRQFDLGDRKLSMVSDFGTAFVVTDSGDLHLGEGRRISLFSADNSLKITSEGLEWPLDQVSM
;
A
#
# COMPACT_ATOMS: atom_id res chain seq x y z
N MET A 1 -1.09 7.66 -16.14
CA MET A 1 -1.70 6.57 -15.33
C MET A 1 -2.34 7.25 -14.14
N ASN A 2 -3.61 6.95 -13.89
CA ASN A 2 -4.32 7.50 -12.74
C ASN A 2 -3.88 6.70 -11.49
N SER A 3 -2.95 7.26 -10.70
CA SER A 3 -2.39 6.61 -9.53
C SER A 3 -2.75 7.34 -8.24
N ILE A 4 -3.10 6.58 -7.21
CA ILE A 4 -3.31 7.08 -5.86
C ILE A 4 -2.31 6.39 -4.91
N VAL A 5 -1.66 7.21 -4.08
CA VAL A 5 -0.85 6.73 -2.97
C VAL A 5 -1.68 6.69 -1.70
N ILE A 6 -1.67 5.55 -1.01
CA ILE A 6 -2.12 5.43 0.37
C ILE A 6 -0.89 5.50 1.27
N LEU A 7 -0.74 6.60 1.98
CA LEU A 7 0.37 6.81 2.90
C LEU A 7 0.00 6.32 4.29
N CYS A 8 0.60 5.20 4.69
CA CYS A 8 0.46 4.64 6.03
C CYS A 8 1.40 5.30 7.04
N ASN A 9 1.12 5.13 8.33
CA ASN A 9 1.88 5.80 9.40
C ASN A 9 3.14 5.04 9.87
N GLY A 10 3.69 4.13 9.05
CA GLY A 10 4.97 3.45 9.29
C GLY A 10 6.19 4.30 8.93
N LEU A 11 7.28 3.68 8.46
CA LEU A 11 8.49 4.40 8.05
C LEU A 11 8.20 5.23 6.80
N PHE A 12 8.37 6.55 6.92
CA PHE A 12 8.24 7.45 5.77
C PHE A 12 9.37 7.17 4.77
N PRO A 13 9.10 7.12 3.47
CA PRO A 13 10.11 6.81 2.46
C PRO A 13 11.19 7.90 2.38
N THR A 14 12.42 7.48 2.09
CA THR A 14 13.57 8.37 1.92
C THR A 14 14.30 8.14 0.59
N GLU A 15 14.10 6.98 -0.03
CA GLU A 15 14.73 6.64 -1.30
C GLU A 15 14.03 7.29 -2.50
N PRO A 16 14.76 7.58 -3.59
CA PRO A 16 14.23 8.31 -4.75
C PRO A 16 12.99 7.70 -5.39
N TYR A 17 12.91 6.36 -5.47
CA TYR A 17 11.80 5.71 -6.16
C TYR A 17 10.45 5.84 -5.41
N PRO A 18 10.34 5.47 -4.12
CA PRO A 18 9.08 5.67 -3.40
C PRO A 18 8.73 7.16 -3.22
N LEU A 19 9.70 8.07 -3.09
CA LEU A 19 9.44 9.50 -3.09
C LEU A 19 8.88 9.99 -4.43
N TYR A 20 9.45 9.51 -5.55
CA TYR A 20 8.90 9.81 -6.88
C TYR A 20 7.44 9.35 -7.00
N LEU A 21 7.10 8.16 -6.50
CA LEU A 21 5.71 7.67 -6.51
C LEU A 21 4.78 8.58 -5.69
N LEU A 22 5.24 9.04 -4.52
CA LEU A 22 4.48 9.96 -3.68
C LEU A 22 4.25 11.29 -4.39
N ASP A 23 5.30 11.87 -4.97
CA ASP A 23 5.27 13.21 -5.56
C ASP A 23 4.51 13.25 -6.88
N SER A 24 4.60 12.18 -7.69
CA SER A 24 3.95 12.06 -8.99
C SER A 24 2.53 11.51 -8.95
N ALA A 25 2.07 11.00 -7.80
CA ALA A 25 0.72 10.49 -7.66
C ALA A 25 -0.33 11.58 -7.92
N GLU A 26 -1.41 11.21 -8.58
CA GLU A 26 -2.54 12.10 -8.85
C GLU A 26 -3.27 12.52 -7.56
N GLY A 27 -3.28 11.61 -6.57
CA GLY A 27 -3.82 11.86 -5.25
C GLY A 27 -3.08 11.10 -4.15
N VAL A 28 -3.20 11.60 -2.93
CA VAL A 28 -2.68 10.95 -1.72
C VAL A 28 -3.80 10.81 -0.70
N VAL A 29 -3.95 9.63 -0.14
CA VAL A 29 -4.81 9.37 1.03
C VAL A 29 -3.90 9.03 2.20
N CYS A 30 -4.03 9.77 3.29
CA CYS A 30 -3.24 9.54 4.50
C CYS A 30 -4.01 8.66 5.49
N CYS A 31 -3.32 7.66 6.07
CA CYS A 31 -3.83 6.89 7.19
C CYS A 31 -3.51 7.64 8.49
N ASP A 32 -4.54 8.17 9.16
CA ASP A 32 -4.45 8.82 10.46
C ASP A 32 -3.23 9.75 10.60
N GLY A 33 -2.32 9.50 11.55
CA GLY A 33 -1.12 10.29 11.82
C GLY A 33 -0.12 10.43 10.66
N ALA A 34 -0.27 9.68 9.56
CA ALA A 34 0.55 9.86 8.36
C ALA A 34 0.42 11.25 7.75
N LEU A 35 -0.69 11.97 8.01
CA LEU A 35 -0.87 13.36 7.58
C LEU A 35 0.27 14.26 8.07
N VAL A 36 0.76 14.07 9.29
CA VAL A 36 1.87 14.89 9.85
C VAL A 36 3.10 14.77 8.96
N LYS A 37 3.51 13.53 8.67
CA LYS A 37 4.68 13.24 7.82
C LYS A 37 4.50 13.73 6.39
N PHE A 38 3.29 13.61 5.86
CA PHE A 38 2.96 14.12 4.53
C PHE A 38 3.12 15.65 4.44
N LEU A 39 2.61 16.37 5.43
CA LEU A 39 2.70 17.84 5.48
C LEU A 39 4.13 18.35 5.73
N GLU A 40 4.97 17.58 6.44
CA GLU A 40 6.40 17.87 6.57
C GLU A 40 7.13 17.75 5.23
N HIS A 41 6.76 16.75 4.41
CA HIS A 41 7.35 16.53 3.09
C HIS A 41 6.80 17.49 2.03
N ALA A 42 5.48 17.69 1.99
CA ALA A 42 4.78 18.47 0.96
C ALA A 42 3.77 19.45 1.59
N PRO A 43 4.23 20.54 2.25
CA PRO A 43 3.38 21.42 3.06
C PRO A 43 2.29 22.14 2.27
N GLU A 44 2.50 22.35 0.96
CA GLU A 44 1.56 23.03 0.08
C GLU A 44 0.59 22.07 -0.65
N ARG A 45 0.80 20.77 -0.50
CA ARG A 45 -0.02 19.76 -1.18
C ARG A 45 -1.14 19.28 -0.27
N MET A 46 -2.37 19.30 -0.76
CA MET A 46 -3.54 18.80 -0.04
C MET A 46 -3.74 17.31 -0.34
N PRO A 47 -3.85 16.43 0.66
CA PRO A 47 -4.27 15.05 0.42
C PRO A 47 -5.76 15.00 0.05
N LEU A 48 -6.19 13.93 -0.62
CA LEU A 48 -7.58 13.68 -0.98
C LEU A 48 -8.44 13.40 0.26
N ALA A 49 -7.86 12.66 1.21
CA ALA A 49 -8.54 12.25 2.43
C ALA A 49 -7.51 11.90 3.53
N VAL A 50 -7.99 11.95 4.77
CA VAL A 50 -7.35 11.33 5.92
C VAL A 50 -8.33 10.32 6.50
N VAL A 51 -7.96 9.06 6.52
CA VAL A 51 -8.83 7.94 6.89
C VAL A 51 -8.24 7.18 8.09
N GLY A 52 -9.06 6.89 9.09
CA GLY A 52 -8.66 6.18 10.30
C GLY A 52 -9.56 6.51 11.47
N ASP A 53 -9.16 6.15 12.70
CA ASP A 53 -9.88 6.55 13.91
C ASP A 53 -9.51 7.98 14.37
N LEU A 54 -8.46 8.55 13.75
CA LEU A 54 -7.98 9.91 13.92
C LEU A 54 -7.47 10.23 15.35
N ASP A 55 -7.17 9.21 16.14
CA ASP A 55 -6.71 9.39 17.53
C ASP A 55 -5.25 9.85 17.61
N SER A 56 -4.42 9.47 16.63
CA SER A 56 -3.02 9.91 16.53
C SER A 56 -2.85 11.31 15.91
N LEU A 57 -3.95 11.93 15.45
CA LEU A 57 -3.89 13.21 14.77
C LEU A 57 -3.95 14.37 15.77
N PRO A 58 -2.99 15.33 15.77
CA PRO A 58 -3.04 16.52 16.60
C PRO A 58 -4.34 17.32 16.39
N GLU A 59 -4.92 17.85 17.47
CA GLU A 59 -6.20 18.57 17.42
C GLU A 59 -6.17 19.76 16.45
N GLU A 60 -5.07 20.49 16.39
CA GLU A 60 -4.89 21.59 15.46
C GLU A 60 -5.05 21.15 14.00
N LEU A 61 -4.50 19.97 13.63
CA LEU A 61 -4.66 19.41 12.30
C LEU A 61 -6.07 18.88 12.07
N ARG A 62 -6.72 18.31 13.10
CA ARG A 62 -8.14 17.91 13.00
C ARG A 62 -9.05 19.08 12.66
N ILE A 63 -8.83 20.24 13.28
CA ILE A 63 -9.59 21.46 13.00
C ILE A 63 -9.27 21.96 11.59
N ARG A 64 -7.99 22.12 11.25
CA ARG A 64 -7.55 22.68 9.98
C ARG A 64 -7.97 21.85 8.76
N TYR A 65 -7.92 20.53 8.88
CA TYR A 65 -8.21 19.59 7.80
C TYR A 65 -9.57 18.89 7.94
N SER A 66 -10.47 19.39 8.79
CA SER A 66 -11.78 18.79 9.10
C SER A 66 -12.61 18.39 7.89
N HIS A 67 -12.47 19.11 6.77
CA HIS A 67 -13.21 18.88 5.54
C HIS A 67 -12.73 17.66 4.72
N ILE A 68 -11.57 17.08 5.04
CA ILE A 68 -11.04 15.88 4.40
C ILE A 68 -10.82 14.73 5.38
N LEU A 69 -11.30 14.85 6.61
CA LEU A 69 -11.24 13.78 7.61
C LEU A 69 -12.41 12.81 7.41
N PHE A 70 -12.09 11.54 7.33
CA PHE A 70 -13.06 10.44 7.22
C PHE A 70 -12.86 9.50 8.42
N PRO A 71 -13.48 9.79 9.57
CA PRO A 71 -13.34 8.97 10.76
C PRO A 71 -14.04 7.62 10.56
N VAL A 72 -13.31 6.54 10.81
CA VAL A 72 -13.80 5.17 10.77
C VAL A 72 -13.52 4.53 12.13
N ALA A 73 -14.52 4.55 12.99
CA ALA A 73 -14.41 4.07 14.37
C ALA A 73 -14.43 2.55 14.52
N GLU A 74 -14.77 1.84 13.45
CA GLU A 74 -14.73 0.38 13.40
C GLU A 74 -13.28 -0.12 13.62
N GLN A 75 -13.12 -1.22 14.39
CA GLN A 75 -11.83 -1.75 14.84
C GLN A 75 -11.49 -3.12 14.21
N ASP A 76 -12.35 -3.66 13.35
CA ASP A 76 -12.13 -4.95 12.69
C ASP A 76 -11.06 -4.86 11.61
N ASP A 77 -10.95 -3.68 10.96
CA ASP A 77 -9.95 -3.37 9.94
C ASP A 77 -8.90 -2.39 10.46
N ASN A 78 -7.68 -2.52 9.96
CA ASN A 78 -6.66 -1.51 10.18
C ASN A 78 -6.82 -0.31 9.21
N ASP A 79 -6.10 0.78 9.46
CA ASP A 79 -6.22 2.02 8.66
C ASP A 79 -5.83 1.85 7.20
N GLN A 80 -4.89 0.93 6.88
CA GLN A 80 -4.52 0.59 5.50
C GLN A 80 -5.73 0.04 4.73
N THR A 81 -6.48 -0.89 5.33
CA THR A 81 -7.69 -1.48 4.74
C THR A 81 -8.82 -0.46 4.64
N LYS A 82 -9.01 0.36 5.68
CA LYS A 82 -10.01 1.45 5.68
C LYS A 82 -9.74 2.44 4.54
N ALA A 83 -8.47 2.84 4.37
CA ALA A 83 -8.06 3.75 3.31
C ALA A 83 -8.22 3.14 1.91
N LEU A 84 -7.86 1.85 1.73
CA LEU A 84 -8.10 1.14 0.48
C LEU A 84 -9.58 1.13 0.11
N ARG A 85 -10.45 0.78 1.05
CA ARG A 85 -11.89 0.79 0.86
C ARG A 85 -12.39 2.18 0.45
N TRP A 86 -11.91 3.22 1.11
CA TRP A 86 -12.25 4.60 0.77
C TRP A 86 -11.84 4.95 -0.67
N VAL A 87 -10.62 4.60 -1.08
CA VAL A 87 -10.12 4.83 -2.45
C VAL A 87 -10.99 4.11 -3.47
N LEU A 88 -11.28 2.83 -3.27
CA LEU A 88 -12.08 2.04 -4.21
C LEU A 88 -13.50 2.57 -4.38
N GLN A 89 -14.08 3.14 -3.31
CA GLN A 89 -15.43 3.71 -3.32
C GLN A 89 -15.50 5.10 -3.95
N ASN A 90 -14.49 5.94 -3.75
CA ASN A 90 -14.52 7.34 -4.15
C ASN A 90 -13.75 7.62 -5.46
N HIS A 91 -12.86 6.71 -5.86
CA HIS A 91 -12.04 6.80 -7.08
C HIS A 91 -12.11 5.52 -7.91
N PRO A 92 -13.30 5.14 -8.42
CA PRO A 92 -13.47 3.90 -9.19
C PRO A 92 -12.63 3.87 -10.49
N GLU A 93 -12.21 5.03 -10.98
CA GLU A 93 -11.38 5.21 -12.18
C GLU A 93 -9.88 4.99 -11.94
N VAL A 94 -9.43 4.82 -10.67
CA VAL A 94 -8.02 4.62 -10.35
C VAL A 94 -7.50 3.32 -10.99
N SER A 95 -6.33 3.38 -11.61
CA SER A 95 -5.69 2.24 -12.26
C SER A 95 -4.52 1.66 -11.47
N GLU A 96 -3.97 2.43 -10.53
CA GLU A 96 -2.84 2.02 -9.71
C GLU A 96 -2.96 2.57 -8.29
N ILE A 97 -2.83 1.70 -7.31
CA ILE A 97 -2.85 2.04 -5.88
C ILE A 97 -1.54 1.58 -5.26
N VAL A 98 -0.82 2.51 -4.65
CA VAL A 98 0.48 2.23 -4.02
C VAL A 98 0.42 2.54 -2.53
N PHE A 99 0.71 1.54 -1.70
CA PHE A 99 0.92 1.76 -0.28
C PHE A 99 2.36 2.19 -0.03
N LEU A 100 2.54 3.32 0.64
CA LEU A 100 3.82 3.79 1.17
C LEU A 100 3.76 3.88 2.69
N GLY A 101 4.90 3.75 3.36
CA GLY A 101 4.94 3.82 4.82
C GLY A 101 4.16 2.70 5.53
N ALA A 102 3.91 1.59 4.86
CA ALA A 102 3.17 0.46 5.42
C ALA A 102 4.05 -0.49 6.26
N THR A 103 5.37 -0.28 6.26
CA THR A 103 6.38 -1.14 6.90
C THR A 103 7.42 -0.30 7.65
N GLY A 104 8.33 -0.95 8.38
CA GLY A 104 9.62 -0.38 8.79
C GLY A 104 9.70 0.17 10.21
N LEU A 105 8.62 0.30 10.99
CA LEU A 105 8.68 0.74 12.40
C LEU A 105 8.32 -0.37 13.39
N ARG A 106 7.22 -1.05 13.16
CA ARG A 106 6.74 -2.14 14.02
C ARG A 106 6.64 -3.40 13.17
N GLU A 107 7.25 -4.48 13.63
CA GLU A 107 7.30 -5.77 12.93
C GLU A 107 5.90 -6.39 12.82
N ASP A 108 5.09 -6.31 13.87
CA ASP A 108 3.72 -6.82 13.89
C ASP A 108 2.83 -6.12 12.85
N HIS A 109 2.94 -4.78 12.71
CA HIS A 109 2.24 -4.03 11.67
C HIS A 109 2.78 -4.39 10.28
N THR A 110 4.09 -4.56 10.13
CA THR A 110 4.71 -4.98 8.85
C THR A 110 4.17 -6.32 8.39
N ILE A 111 4.16 -7.32 9.29
CA ILE A 111 3.62 -8.67 9.00
C ILE A 111 2.12 -8.59 8.68
N GLY A 112 1.36 -7.86 9.48
CA GLY A 112 -0.07 -7.67 9.28
C GLY A 112 -0.38 -7.01 7.94
N ASN A 113 0.30 -5.93 7.61
CA ASN A 113 0.08 -5.19 6.35
C ASN A 113 0.45 -6.01 5.11
N LEU A 114 1.53 -6.82 5.17
CA LEU A 114 1.87 -7.76 4.10
C LEU A 114 0.84 -8.89 3.98
N GLY A 115 0.35 -9.41 5.11
CA GLY A 115 -0.74 -10.40 5.15
C GLY A 115 -2.01 -9.87 4.50
N LEU A 116 -2.42 -8.64 4.84
CA LEU A 116 -3.57 -7.97 4.25
C LEU A 116 -3.39 -7.73 2.75
N LEU A 117 -2.18 -7.32 2.31
CA LEU A 117 -1.90 -7.16 0.88
C LEU A 117 -2.16 -8.46 0.11
N MET A 118 -1.76 -9.62 0.65
CA MET A 118 -2.02 -10.93 0.04
C MET A 118 -3.51 -11.30 0.01
N ASP A 119 -4.30 -10.77 0.94
CA ASP A 119 -5.72 -11.11 1.07
C ASP A 119 -6.66 -10.14 0.32
N TYR A 120 -6.22 -8.93 0.00
CA TYR A 120 -7.02 -7.92 -0.70
C TYR A 120 -7.67 -8.39 -2.01
N PRO A 121 -7.02 -9.22 -2.88
CA PRO A 121 -7.68 -9.73 -4.07
C PRO A 121 -8.88 -10.65 -3.80
N ARG A 122 -8.97 -11.20 -2.57
CA ARG A 122 -10.13 -12.00 -2.13
C ARG A 122 -11.21 -11.14 -1.49
N GLN A 123 -10.82 -10.04 -0.83
CA GLN A 123 -11.73 -9.16 -0.10
C GLN A 123 -12.39 -8.10 -0.98
N PHE A 124 -11.67 -7.64 -2.03
CA PHE A 124 -12.09 -6.53 -2.87
C PHE A 124 -12.11 -6.93 -4.34
N ASP A 125 -13.08 -6.40 -5.08
CA ASP A 125 -13.05 -6.41 -6.54
C ASP A 125 -12.05 -5.36 -7.04
N LEU A 126 -10.85 -5.80 -7.28
CA LEU A 126 -9.77 -4.93 -7.77
C LEU A 126 -9.83 -4.72 -9.29
N GLY A 127 -10.56 -5.59 -10.06
CA GLY A 127 -10.55 -5.55 -11.51
C GLY A 127 -9.10 -5.59 -12.05
N ASP A 128 -8.80 -4.72 -13.01
CA ASP A 128 -7.45 -4.61 -13.61
C ASP A 128 -6.53 -3.65 -12.84
N ARG A 129 -6.92 -3.19 -11.65
CA ARG A 129 -6.12 -2.25 -10.85
C ARG A 129 -4.85 -2.90 -10.35
N LYS A 130 -3.74 -2.17 -10.50
CA LYS A 130 -2.47 -2.56 -9.90
C LYS A 130 -2.45 -2.15 -8.44
N LEU A 131 -2.14 -3.09 -7.57
CA LEU A 131 -1.99 -2.87 -6.14
C LEU A 131 -0.58 -3.28 -5.72
N SER A 132 0.16 -2.36 -5.11
CA SER A 132 1.50 -2.63 -4.63
C SER A 132 1.81 -1.92 -3.31
N MET A 133 2.75 -2.48 -2.56
CA MET A 133 3.33 -1.88 -1.37
C MET A 133 4.81 -1.61 -1.65
N VAL A 134 5.21 -0.35 -1.55
CA VAL A 134 6.57 0.08 -1.87
C VAL A 134 7.24 0.66 -0.63
N SER A 135 8.49 0.32 -0.43
CA SER A 135 9.35 0.84 0.63
C SER A 135 10.72 1.19 0.05
N ASP A 136 11.61 1.74 0.87
CA ASP A 136 13.01 2.00 0.51
C ASP A 136 13.77 0.72 0.14
N PHE A 137 13.25 -0.45 0.51
CA PHE A 137 13.94 -1.74 0.35
C PHE A 137 13.39 -2.59 -0.80
N GLY A 138 12.19 -2.32 -1.28
CA GLY A 138 11.59 -3.09 -2.36
C GLY A 138 10.11 -2.84 -2.57
N THR A 139 9.58 -3.60 -3.53
CA THR A 139 8.16 -3.59 -3.91
C THR A 139 7.55 -4.96 -3.68
N ALA A 140 6.45 -5.02 -2.95
CA ALA A 140 5.62 -6.20 -2.81
C ALA A 140 4.31 -6.02 -3.59
N PHE A 141 3.87 -7.05 -4.28
CA PHE A 141 2.58 -7.11 -4.97
C PHE A 141 2.08 -8.56 -5.00
N VAL A 142 0.80 -8.73 -5.27
CA VAL A 142 0.17 -10.06 -5.30
C VAL A 142 0.01 -10.53 -6.73
N VAL A 143 0.27 -11.82 -6.95
CA VAL A 143 -0.01 -12.53 -8.19
C VAL A 143 -1.05 -13.60 -7.88
N THR A 144 -2.21 -13.52 -8.52
CA THR A 144 -3.34 -14.45 -8.31
C THR A 144 -3.38 -15.58 -9.32
N ASP A 145 -2.74 -15.39 -10.47
CA ASP A 145 -2.78 -16.29 -11.60
C ASP A 145 -1.38 -16.50 -12.20
N SER A 146 -1.23 -17.53 -13.02
CA SER A 146 -0.03 -17.73 -13.81
C SER A 146 0.11 -16.66 -14.90
N GLY A 147 1.31 -16.19 -15.12
CA GLY A 147 1.58 -15.17 -16.15
C GLY A 147 3.03 -14.72 -16.18
N ASP A 148 3.33 -13.84 -17.11
CA ASP A 148 4.67 -13.27 -17.28
C ASP A 148 4.84 -12.01 -16.43
N LEU A 149 5.93 -11.93 -15.69
CA LEU A 149 6.30 -10.78 -14.87
C LEU A 149 7.52 -10.08 -15.48
N HIS A 150 7.36 -8.84 -15.93
CA HIS A 150 8.44 -8.02 -16.48
C HIS A 150 9.11 -7.19 -15.38
N LEU A 151 10.01 -7.80 -14.62
CA LEU A 151 10.63 -7.18 -13.44
C LEU A 151 12.01 -6.57 -13.71
N GLY A 152 12.56 -6.77 -14.91
CA GLY A 152 13.91 -6.35 -15.30
C GLY A 152 14.99 -7.36 -14.90
N GLU A 153 16.14 -7.29 -15.56
CA GLU A 153 17.26 -8.20 -15.33
C GLU A 153 17.99 -7.89 -14.02
N GLY A 154 18.55 -8.92 -13.38
CA GLY A 154 19.36 -8.80 -12.17
C GLY A 154 18.62 -8.42 -10.90
N ARG A 155 17.29 -8.45 -10.91
CA ARG A 155 16.48 -8.18 -9.72
C ARG A 155 16.46 -9.37 -8.77
N ARG A 156 16.56 -9.06 -7.47
CA ARG A 156 16.31 -10.07 -6.43
C ARG A 156 14.80 -10.22 -6.23
N ILE A 157 14.33 -11.45 -6.24
CA ILE A 157 12.93 -11.81 -6.11
C ILE A 157 12.78 -12.75 -4.91
N SER A 158 11.80 -12.50 -4.06
CA SER A 158 11.35 -13.39 -3.01
C SER A 158 9.89 -13.72 -3.24
N LEU A 159 9.56 -14.99 -3.11
CA LEU A 159 8.19 -15.49 -3.26
C LEU A 159 7.68 -15.93 -1.89
N PHE A 160 6.45 -15.55 -1.59
CA PHE A 160 5.75 -15.94 -0.37
C PHE A 160 4.33 -16.38 -0.73
N SER A 161 3.82 -17.37 -0.02
CA SER A 161 2.43 -17.79 -0.13
C SER A 161 1.83 -17.95 1.27
N ALA A 162 0.59 -17.50 1.43
CA ALA A 162 -0.22 -17.81 2.61
C ALA A 162 -0.89 -19.20 2.51
N ASP A 163 -0.86 -19.81 1.33
CA ASP A 163 -1.43 -21.14 1.06
C ASP A 163 -0.30 -22.13 0.76
N ASN A 164 0.04 -22.96 1.75
CA ASN A 164 1.09 -23.97 1.64
C ASN A 164 0.68 -25.19 0.77
N SER A 165 -0.54 -25.25 0.29
CA SER A 165 -0.98 -26.24 -0.70
C SER A 165 -0.63 -25.82 -2.12
N LEU A 166 -0.34 -24.53 -2.34
CA LEU A 166 0.02 -23.99 -3.64
C LEU A 166 1.35 -24.56 -4.14
N LYS A 167 1.38 -24.95 -5.41
CA LYS A 167 2.59 -25.39 -6.11
C LYS A 167 3.03 -24.31 -7.08
N ILE A 168 4.28 -23.86 -6.95
CA ILE A 168 4.84 -22.83 -7.80
C ILE A 168 5.89 -23.43 -8.73
N THR A 169 5.74 -23.14 -10.03
CA THR A 169 6.75 -23.37 -11.06
C THR A 169 7.15 -22.03 -11.65
N SER A 170 8.44 -21.82 -11.86
CA SER A 170 8.94 -20.58 -12.43
C SER A 170 10.00 -20.83 -13.51
N GLU A 171 10.03 -19.95 -14.50
CA GLU A 171 11.08 -19.87 -15.52
C GLU A 171 11.76 -18.50 -15.44
N GLY A 172 12.98 -18.38 -15.97
CA GLY A 172 13.72 -17.12 -16.03
C GLY A 172 14.37 -16.65 -14.71
N LEU A 173 14.27 -17.42 -13.63
CA LEU A 173 15.03 -17.20 -12.40
C LEU A 173 16.38 -17.91 -12.45
N GLU A 174 17.39 -17.35 -11.76
CA GLU A 174 18.70 -18.03 -11.57
C GLU A 174 18.52 -19.41 -10.90
N TRP A 175 17.57 -19.50 -9.96
CA TRP A 175 17.14 -20.76 -9.34
C TRP A 175 15.65 -20.98 -9.65
N PRO A 176 15.35 -21.67 -10.76
CA PRO A 176 13.95 -21.92 -11.14
C PRO A 176 13.27 -22.86 -10.12
N LEU A 177 11.99 -22.69 -9.95
CA LEU A 177 11.17 -23.53 -9.10
C LEU A 177 10.44 -24.55 -9.97
N ASP A 178 10.30 -25.80 -9.47
CA ASP A 178 9.49 -26.83 -10.11
C ASP A 178 8.58 -27.49 -9.07
N GLN A 179 7.29 -27.17 -9.14
CA GLN A 179 6.25 -27.70 -8.25
C GLN A 179 6.59 -27.55 -6.75
N VAL A 180 7.26 -26.45 -6.39
CA VAL A 180 7.65 -26.17 -5.00
C VAL A 180 6.44 -25.70 -4.19
N SER A 181 6.24 -26.28 -3.00
CA SER A 181 5.30 -25.74 -1.99
C SER A 181 5.98 -24.61 -1.22
N MET A 182 5.27 -23.51 -1.00
CA MET A 182 5.76 -22.36 -0.27
C MET A 182 5.20 -22.36 1.15
#